data_804b64da2289f45e9f5a0beb15a0acc0
#
_entry.id   804b64da2289f45e9f5a0beb15a0acc0
#
_cell.length_a   1.000
_cell.length_b   1.000
_cell.length_c   1.000
_cell.angle_alpha   90.00
_cell.angle_beta   90.00
_cell.angle_gamma   90.00
#
_symmetry.space_group_name_H-M   'P 1'
#
loop_
_entity.id
_entity.type
_entity.pdbx_description
1 polymer ?
#
loop_
_entity_poly.entity_id
_entity_poly.type
_entity_poly.pdbx_seq_one_letter_code
_entity_poly.pdbx_strand_id
1 'polypeptide(L)'
;MDWNRAETFGDLVDLAVAAFGDKVALRDEYRALTYQEFAGEIERIAAALFSYGLRPGARVAVLSQNRVEVPVLLGLCRYGFVPVPLNWRLPAEDLGSLLQDCEPAAFFVEERYLDIVAKLPHADVGLTIAINGSSSLPQHRYADMLAESLPSPASTAQAEDAACIIYTSGTTSAPKGAVLSHAGIVQCCQDCARAAIGFTPDDLTLMVMPLFHVGGIWYYMFPSIFSGATTLLQERFEPEQVVRAFEEELITNIHVVPTMLADLLNRPTFVRAATRLRLIVYAGSSMPSELLNRAMMTLRSCEFAQAYGSTEAGSITALSPSDHRLAIQDPAHRRLLRSCGKPLPLTEVRIEDDFASASERHPVGEIQVRSAKLMSGYWRRPEATADRLTDDGWFRTGDLGQFDDEGYLYIVDRKNDMVISGGENIFPFEVEEVLHTHPAVEEASVFGIPDTRWVERLVAAVVLRPDAKVSEADIIAYARQHLPGYKTPKSIHIVQELPKNAVGKILRKTLRERFNANDSGGAEQSQAVSPRGLIN
;
A
#
# COMPACT_ATOMS: atom_id res chain seq x y z
N MET A 1 -11.58 4.00 -25.75
CA MET A 1 -10.60 2.90 -25.68
C MET A 1 -11.31 1.62 -25.29
N ASP A 2 -11.17 0.56 -26.07
CA ASP A 2 -11.81 -0.73 -25.79
C ASP A 2 -10.83 -1.65 -25.03
N TRP A 3 -10.82 -1.54 -23.73
CA TRP A 3 -9.94 -2.29 -22.85
C TRP A 3 -10.25 -3.80 -22.81
N ASN A 4 -11.43 -4.22 -23.30
CA ASN A 4 -11.82 -5.62 -23.29
C ASN A 4 -10.97 -6.47 -24.26
N ARG A 5 -10.16 -5.82 -25.09
CA ARG A 5 -9.23 -6.49 -26.02
C ARG A 5 -7.84 -6.68 -25.44
N ALA A 6 -7.54 -6.08 -24.30
CA ALA A 6 -6.23 -6.17 -23.68
C ALA A 6 -6.13 -7.48 -22.88
N GLU A 7 -5.12 -8.28 -23.17
CA GLU A 7 -4.74 -9.48 -22.43
C GLU A 7 -3.41 -9.26 -21.69
N THR A 8 -2.59 -8.35 -22.21
CA THR A 8 -1.27 -8.04 -21.66
C THR A 8 -1.11 -6.56 -21.36
N PHE A 9 -0.12 -6.23 -20.55
CA PHE A 9 0.28 -4.83 -20.34
C PHE A 9 0.65 -4.12 -21.65
N GLY A 10 1.29 -4.86 -22.58
CA GLY A 10 1.63 -4.34 -23.90
C GLY A 10 0.42 -3.85 -24.68
N ASP A 11 -0.69 -4.60 -24.62
CA ASP A 11 -1.93 -4.22 -25.28
C ASP A 11 -2.51 -2.92 -24.71
N LEU A 12 -2.44 -2.72 -23.37
CA LEU A 12 -2.87 -1.48 -22.73
C LEU A 12 -2.02 -0.29 -23.20
N VAL A 13 -0.70 -0.46 -23.34
CA VAL A 13 0.20 0.56 -23.88
C VAL A 13 -0.18 0.90 -25.32
N ASP A 14 -0.38 -0.09 -26.18
CA ASP A 14 -0.72 0.12 -27.59
C ASP A 14 -2.07 0.84 -27.75
N LEU A 15 -3.06 0.43 -26.97
CA LEU A 15 -4.37 1.09 -26.95
C LEU A 15 -4.27 2.55 -26.46
N ALA A 16 -3.43 2.83 -25.46
CA ALA A 16 -3.22 4.18 -24.95
C ALA A 16 -2.50 5.06 -25.97
N VAL A 17 -1.45 4.55 -26.63
CA VAL A 17 -0.73 5.24 -27.71
C VAL A 17 -1.67 5.55 -28.87
N ALA A 18 -2.47 4.59 -29.32
CA ALA A 18 -3.41 4.78 -30.40
C ALA A 18 -4.47 5.87 -30.10
N ALA A 19 -4.85 6.02 -28.82
CA ALA A 19 -5.87 6.97 -28.41
C ALA A 19 -5.30 8.36 -28.07
N PHE A 20 -4.08 8.44 -27.53
CA PHE A 20 -3.54 9.64 -26.88
C PHE A 20 -2.10 9.98 -27.26
N GLY A 21 -1.53 9.40 -28.32
CA GLY A 21 -0.11 9.39 -28.69
C GLY A 21 0.69 10.64 -28.35
N ASP A 22 0.26 11.82 -28.83
CA ASP A 22 0.96 13.10 -28.66
C ASP A 22 0.72 13.78 -27.29
N LYS A 23 -0.23 13.25 -26.50
CA LYS A 23 -0.52 13.82 -25.18
C LYS A 23 0.57 13.42 -24.19
N VAL A 24 0.88 14.31 -23.23
CA VAL A 24 1.77 13.98 -22.11
C VAL A 24 1.11 12.92 -21.24
N ALA A 25 1.78 11.77 -21.11
CA ALA A 25 1.37 10.66 -20.24
C ALA A 25 1.95 10.80 -18.82
N LEU A 26 3.24 11.13 -18.76
CA LEU A 26 4.04 11.17 -17.54
C LEU A 26 4.90 12.42 -17.52
N ARG A 27 5.07 13.00 -16.35
CA ARG A 27 6.08 14.03 -16.11
C ARG A 27 6.53 14.03 -14.65
N ASP A 28 7.77 14.41 -14.42
CA ASP A 28 8.33 14.79 -13.12
C ASP A 28 8.93 16.21 -13.20
N GLU A 29 9.73 16.61 -12.23
CA GLU A 29 10.40 17.91 -12.23
C GLU A 29 11.51 18.02 -13.29
N TYR A 30 11.97 16.90 -13.86
CA TYR A 30 13.13 16.85 -14.77
C TYR A 30 12.72 16.75 -16.23
N ARG A 31 11.64 16.02 -16.54
CA ARG A 31 11.20 15.79 -17.92
C ARG A 31 9.75 15.32 -18.01
N ALA A 32 9.24 15.35 -19.22
CA ALA A 32 7.92 14.81 -19.57
C ALA A 32 8.05 13.83 -20.73
N LEU A 33 7.14 12.86 -20.79
CA LEU A 33 6.98 11.92 -21.91
C LEU A 33 5.52 11.96 -22.38
N THR A 34 5.34 12.04 -23.69
CA THR A 34 4.06 11.73 -24.33
C THR A 34 3.81 10.22 -24.26
N TYR A 35 2.58 9.81 -24.58
CA TYR A 35 2.26 8.37 -24.67
C TYR A 35 3.14 7.65 -25.69
N GLN A 36 3.40 8.30 -26.84
CA GLN A 36 4.28 7.76 -27.88
C GLN A 36 5.72 7.62 -27.39
N GLU A 37 6.25 8.65 -26.71
CA GLU A 37 7.60 8.64 -26.17
C GLU A 37 7.75 7.61 -25.05
N PHE A 38 6.75 7.48 -24.17
CA PHE A 38 6.73 6.46 -23.13
C PHE A 38 6.84 5.04 -23.72
N ALA A 39 6.02 4.70 -24.72
CA ALA A 39 6.10 3.41 -25.39
C ALA A 39 7.44 3.21 -26.12
N GLY A 40 7.95 4.26 -26.78
CA GLY A 40 9.23 4.23 -27.48
C GLY A 40 10.43 4.08 -26.54
N GLU A 41 10.40 4.63 -25.32
CA GLU A 41 11.46 4.40 -24.33
C GLU A 41 11.46 2.98 -23.81
N ILE A 42 10.28 2.40 -23.50
CA ILE A 42 10.17 0.97 -23.13
C ILE A 42 10.82 0.10 -24.20
N GLU A 43 10.51 0.35 -25.47
CA GLU A 43 11.05 -0.40 -26.60
C GLU A 43 12.56 -0.29 -26.70
N ARG A 44 13.14 0.93 -26.63
CA ARG A 44 14.59 1.15 -26.73
C ARG A 44 15.35 0.51 -25.59
N ILE A 45 14.87 0.61 -24.35
CA ILE A 45 15.50 -0.03 -23.18
C ILE A 45 15.42 -1.55 -23.32
N ALA A 46 14.29 -2.11 -23.77
CA ALA A 46 14.16 -3.54 -24.02
C ALA A 46 15.13 -4.02 -25.10
N ALA A 47 15.25 -3.27 -26.22
CA ALA A 47 16.21 -3.58 -27.29
C ALA A 47 17.65 -3.61 -26.78
N ALA A 48 18.05 -2.64 -25.95
CA ALA A 48 19.38 -2.61 -25.34
C ALA A 48 19.61 -3.81 -24.41
N LEU A 49 18.63 -4.18 -23.56
CA LEU A 49 18.75 -5.36 -22.71
C LEU A 49 18.90 -6.66 -23.51
N PHE A 50 18.16 -6.79 -24.62
CA PHE A 50 18.33 -7.94 -25.54
C PHE A 50 19.72 -7.96 -26.18
N SER A 51 20.28 -6.79 -26.58
CA SER A 51 21.62 -6.68 -27.14
C SER A 51 22.71 -7.08 -26.15
N TYR A 52 22.48 -6.82 -24.85
CA TYR A 52 23.34 -7.26 -23.74
C TYR A 52 23.16 -8.74 -23.37
N GLY A 53 22.32 -9.47 -24.10
CA GLY A 53 22.17 -10.92 -23.96
C GLY A 53 21.05 -11.35 -23.00
N LEU A 54 20.29 -10.43 -22.39
CA LEU A 54 19.15 -10.79 -21.55
C LEU A 54 18.04 -11.46 -22.39
N ARG A 55 17.20 -12.22 -21.75
CA ARG A 55 16.11 -12.99 -22.40
C ARG A 55 14.80 -12.80 -21.62
N PRO A 56 13.63 -13.08 -22.22
CA PRO A 56 12.35 -13.12 -21.52
C PRO A 56 12.43 -13.98 -20.26
N GLY A 57 11.75 -13.56 -19.19
CA GLY A 57 11.83 -14.14 -17.86
C GLY A 57 12.97 -13.60 -16.99
N ALA A 58 13.91 -12.81 -17.54
CA ALA A 58 14.95 -12.16 -16.76
C ALA A 58 14.35 -11.10 -15.83
N ARG A 59 14.74 -11.14 -14.54
CA ARG A 59 14.31 -10.14 -13.54
C ARG A 59 15.14 -8.89 -13.73
N VAL A 60 14.44 -7.74 -13.67
CA VAL A 60 15.03 -6.40 -13.78
C VAL A 60 14.72 -5.65 -12.49
N ALA A 61 15.68 -5.58 -11.58
CA ALA A 61 15.53 -4.84 -10.34
C ALA A 61 15.61 -3.32 -10.59
N VAL A 62 14.82 -2.55 -9.83
CA VAL A 62 14.76 -1.08 -9.92
C VAL A 62 14.85 -0.48 -8.53
N LEU A 63 15.86 0.33 -8.26
CA LEU A 63 16.05 1.06 -7.00
C LEU A 63 16.06 2.56 -7.27
N SER A 64 14.91 3.19 -7.11
CA SER A 64 14.71 4.61 -7.39
C SER A 64 13.53 5.17 -6.60
N GLN A 65 13.53 6.46 -6.36
CA GLN A 65 12.32 7.20 -6.00
C GLN A 65 11.38 7.31 -7.21
N ASN A 66 10.25 8.00 -7.04
CA ASN A 66 9.31 8.17 -8.15
C ASN A 66 9.91 9.10 -9.21
N ARG A 67 10.26 8.54 -10.34
CA ARG A 67 10.80 9.23 -11.52
C ARG A 67 10.16 8.68 -12.78
N VAL A 68 10.22 9.44 -13.86
CA VAL A 68 9.65 9.03 -15.16
C VAL A 68 10.27 7.73 -15.69
N GLU A 69 11.52 7.45 -15.35
CA GLU A 69 12.19 6.20 -15.73
C GLU A 69 11.55 4.96 -15.08
N VAL A 70 10.99 5.08 -13.88
CA VAL A 70 10.43 3.92 -13.16
C VAL A 70 9.24 3.30 -13.89
N PRO A 71 8.19 4.04 -14.31
CA PRO A 71 7.13 3.49 -15.17
C PRO A 71 7.63 2.88 -16.47
N VAL A 72 8.66 3.46 -17.10
CA VAL A 72 9.30 2.89 -18.31
C VAL A 72 9.90 1.53 -17.99
N LEU A 73 10.67 1.42 -16.89
CA LEU A 73 11.30 0.17 -16.47
C LEU A 73 10.26 -0.90 -16.06
N LEU A 74 9.16 -0.49 -15.43
CA LEU A 74 8.03 -1.38 -15.16
C LEU A 74 7.36 -1.87 -16.45
N GLY A 75 7.34 -1.03 -17.48
CA GLY A 75 6.81 -1.36 -18.80
C GLY A 75 7.62 -2.42 -19.58
N LEU A 76 8.83 -2.76 -19.14
CA LEU A 76 9.66 -3.81 -19.74
C LEU A 76 8.98 -5.19 -19.72
N CYS A 77 7.97 -5.39 -18.87
CA CYS A 77 7.16 -6.59 -18.88
C CYS A 77 6.50 -6.85 -20.27
N ARG A 78 6.18 -5.80 -21.04
CA ARG A 78 5.71 -5.91 -22.43
C ARG A 78 6.58 -6.85 -23.28
N TYR A 79 7.88 -6.90 -23.01
CA TYR A 79 8.85 -7.69 -23.75
C TYR A 79 9.29 -8.95 -22.98
N GLY A 80 8.50 -9.36 -22.00
CA GLY A 80 8.74 -10.58 -21.21
C GLY A 80 9.79 -10.46 -20.12
N PHE A 81 10.35 -9.27 -19.86
CA PHE A 81 11.16 -9.05 -18.65
C PHE A 81 10.26 -8.98 -17.42
N VAL A 82 10.82 -9.28 -16.25
CA VAL A 82 10.08 -9.26 -14.99
C VAL A 82 10.64 -8.15 -14.09
N PRO A 83 10.07 -6.93 -14.12
CA PRO A 83 10.46 -5.85 -13.22
C PRO A 83 10.29 -6.22 -11.75
N VAL A 84 11.24 -5.78 -10.92
CA VAL A 84 11.25 -5.96 -9.47
C VAL A 84 11.55 -4.60 -8.82
N PRO A 85 10.54 -3.76 -8.59
CA PRO A 85 10.74 -2.48 -7.92
C PRO A 85 11.08 -2.70 -6.46
N LEU A 86 12.21 -2.15 -6.01
CA LEU A 86 12.73 -2.33 -4.66
C LEU A 86 12.40 -1.13 -3.77
N ASN A 87 12.11 -1.42 -2.51
CA ASN A 87 11.88 -0.38 -1.52
C ASN A 87 13.20 0.34 -1.17
N TRP A 88 13.39 1.53 -1.68
CA TRP A 88 14.58 2.37 -1.50
C TRP A 88 14.80 2.87 -0.07
N ARG A 89 13.86 2.63 0.85
CA ARG A 89 13.98 2.98 2.28
C ARG A 89 14.63 1.87 3.11
N LEU A 90 14.84 0.71 2.51
CA LEU A 90 15.45 -0.42 3.20
C LEU A 90 16.95 -0.19 3.41
N PRO A 91 17.50 -0.67 4.52
CA PRO A 91 18.95 -0.72 4.72
C PRO A 91 19.62 -1.66 3.72
N ALA A 92 20.94 -1.53 3.53
CA ALA A 92 21.70 -2.31 2.55
C ALA A 92 21.57 -3.83 2.76
N GLU A 93 21.53 -4.31 4.00
CA GLU A 93 21.40 -5.73 4.33
C GLU A 93 20.08 -6.32 3.80
N ASP A 94 18.97 -5.61 4.04
CA ASP A 94 17.65 -6.03 3.56
C ASP A 94 17.56 -5.98 2.03
N LEU A 95 18.09 -4.91 1.41
CA LEU A 95 18.18 -4.81 -0.06
C LEU A 95 19.02 -5.94 -0.64
N GLY A 96 20.14 -6.27 -0.01
CA GLY A 96 20.99 -7.40 -0.42
C GLY A 96 20.23 -8.72 -0.38
N SER A 97 19.45 -8.95 0.66
CA SER A 97 18.61 -10.14 0.79
C SER A 97 17.56 -10.24 -0.31
N LEU A 98 16.91 -9.12 -0.68
CA LEU A 98 15.93 -9.10 -1.79
C LEU A 98 16.60 -9.37 -3.14
N LEU A 99 17.77 -8.76 -3.40
CA LEU A 99 18.53 -8.98 -4.64
C LEU A 99 19.01 -10.43 -4.76
N GLN A 100 19.45 -11.03 -3.65
CA GLN A 100 19.81 -12.44 -3.61
C GLN A 100 18.61 -13.36 -3.87
N ASP A 101 17.41 -13.02 -3.38
CA ASP A 101 16.19 -13.81 -3.60
C ASP A 101 15.68 -13.70 -5.05
N CYS A 102 15.65 -12.51 -5.65
CA CYS A 102 15.15 -12.33 -7.02
C CYS A 102 16.21 -12.57 -8.11
N GLU A 103 17.52 -12.60 -7.78
CA GLU A 103 18.62 -12.83 -8.73
C GLU A 103 18.43 -12.03 -10.03
N PRO A 104 18.52 -10.70 -10.00
CA PRO A 104 18.22 -9.90 -11.18
C PRO A 104 19.33 -9.99 -12.21
N ALA A 105 18.97 -10.14 -13.48
CA ALA A 105 19.92 -10.10 -14.60
C ALA A 105 20.33 -8.66 -14.94
N ALA A 106 19.51 -7.67 -14.59
CA ALA A 106 19.83 -6.24 -14.67
C ALA A 106 19.33 -5.51 -13.42
N PHE A 107 20.08 -4.51 -13.00
CA PHE A 107 19.76 -3.68 -11.84
C PHE A 107 19.89 -2.20 -12.18
N PHE A 108 18.75 -1.52 -12.30
CA PHE A 108 18.67 -0.08 -12.52
C PHE A 108 18.68 0.66 -11.18
N VAL A 109 19.60 1.59 -11.03
CA VAL A 109 19.85 2.30 -9.77
C VAL A 109 19.89 3.80 -9.99
N GLU A 110 19.13 4.54 -9.21
CA GLU A 110 19.27 5.99 -9.15
C GLU A 110 20.59 6.37 -8.48
N GLU A 111 21.32 7.36 -9.03
CA GLU A 111 22.68 7.74 -8.60
C GLU A 111 22.82 7.91 -7.07
N ARG A 112 21.81 8.49 -6.42
CA ARG A 112 21.79 8.71 -4.97
C ARG A 112 21.90 7.43 -4.13
N TYR A 113 21.64 6.25 -4.70
CA TYR A 113 21.70 4.96 -4.02
C TYR A 113 22.95 4.14 -4.36
N LEU A 114 23.85 4.63 -5.21
CA LEU A 114 25.08 3.90 -5.59
C LEU A 114 25.97 3.59 -4.38
N ASP A 115 26.04 4.48 -3.40
CA ASP A 115 26.80 4.25 -2.15
C ASP A 115 26.22 3.10 -1.30
N ILE A 116 24.90 2.90 -1.37
CA ILE A 116 24.25 1.77 -0.70
C ILE A 116 24.56 0.49 -1.48
N VAL A 117 24.47 0.54 -2.80
CA VAL A 117 24.77 -0.60 -3.69
C VAL A 117 26.23 -1.05 -3.52
N ALA A 118 27.18 -0.13 -3.38
CA ALA A 118 28.58 -0.45 -3.14
C ALA A 118 28.84 -1.21 -1.82
N LYS A 119 27.89 -1.15 -0.89
CA LYS A 119 27.96 -1.84 0.42
C LYS A 119 27.18 -3.14 0.46
N LEU A 120 26.50 -3.51 -0.64
CA LEU A 120 25.73 -4.75 -0.70
C LEU A 120 26.65 -5.97 -0.55
N PRO A 121 26.33 -6.90 0.34
CA PRO A 121 27.12 -8.12 0.47
C PRO A 121 26.92 -9.00 -0.76
N HIS A 122 27.97 -9.15 -1.58
CA HIS A 122 28.14 -10.16 -2.65
C HIS A 122 26.86 -10.52 -3.48
N ALA A 123 25.98 -9.56 -3.75
CA ALA A 123 24.88 -9.81 -4.67
C ALA A 123 25.42 -9.86 -6.09
N ASP A 124 25.35 -11.01 -6.73
CA ASP A 124 25.53 -11.11 -8.19
C ASP A 124 24.27 -10.49 -8.82
N VAL A 125 24.35 -9.18 -9.09
CA VAL A 125 23.22 -8.38 -9.58
C VAL A 125 23.21 -8.24 -11.11
N GLY A 126 24.01 -9.04 -11.80
CA GLY A 126 24.14 -8.97 -13.25
C GLY A 126 24.59 -7.57 -13.71
N LEU A 127 23.92 -7.06 -14.75
CA LEU A 127 24.22 -5.76 -15.35
C LEU A 127 23.71 -4.62 -14.47
N THR A 128 24.59 -3.76 -13.96
CA THR A 128 24.21 -2.57 -13.19
C THR A 128 24.16 -1.33 -14.09
N ILE A 129 23.01 -0.59 -14.06
CA ILE A 129 22.75 0.56 -14.91
C ILE A 129 22.36 1.77 -14.03
N ALA A 130 23.03 2.92 -14.23
CA ALA A 130 22.63 4.16 -13.61
C ALA A 130 21.39 4.76 -14.31
N ILE A 131 20.34 5.06 -13.55
CA ILE A 131 19.13 5.71 -14.08
C ILE A 131 19.42 7.17 -14.47
N ASN A 132 20.18 7.88 -13.65
CA ASN A 132 20.53 9.29 -13.84
C ASN A 132 21.97 9.56 -13.41
N GLY A 133 22.39 10.84 -13.43
CA GLY A 133 23.67 11.29 -12.91
C GLY A 133 24.83 11.24 -13.91
N SER A 134 26.01 11.63 -13.43
CA SER A 134 27.24 11.77 -14.21
C SER A 134 28.39 10.89 -13.71
N SER A 135 28.15 10.04 -12.72
CA SER A 135 29.15 9.13 -12.16
C SER A 135 29.77 8.25 -13.25
N SER A 136 31.07 7.97 -13.14
CA SER A 136 31.77 7.00 -13.99
C SER A 136 31.45 5.54 -13.67
N LEU A 137 30.71 5.30 -12.61
CA LEU A 137 30.21 4.00 -12.18
C LEU A 137 28.67 4.09 -12.04
N PRO A 138 27.92 3.09 -12.44
CA PRO A 138 28.28 1.88 -13.17
C PRO A 138 28.65 2.12 -14.63
N GLN A 139 29.15 1.08 -15.34
CA GLN A 139 29.61 1.17 -16.75
C GLN A 139 28.49 1.50 -17.74
N HIS A 140 27.23 1.23 -17.38
CA HIS A 140 26.06 1.43 -18.23
C HIS A 140 25.16 2.51 -17.64
N ARG A 141 24.54 3.29 -18.52
CA ARG A 141 23.64 4.39 -18.16
C ARG A 141 22.35 4.28 -18.97
N TYR A 142 21.24 4.60 -18.34
CA TYR A 142 19.92 4.65 -18.98
C TYR A 142 19.92 5.53 -20.24
N ALA A 143 20.54 6.69 -20.16
CA ALA A 143 20.62 7.64 -21.29
C ALA A 143 21.41 7.08 -22.48
N ASP A 144 22.48 6.31 -22.24
CA ASP A 144 23.27 5.68 -23.30
C ASP A 144 22.47 4.60 -24.00
N MET A 145 21.71 3.79 -23.24
CA MET A 145 20.81 2.77 -23.80
C MET A 145 19.72 3.39 -24.68
N LEU A 146 19.19 4.56 -24.33
CA LEU A 146 18.23 5.28 -25.16
C LEU A 146 18.82 5.82 -26.46
N ALA A 147 20.13 6.10 -26.48
CA ALA A 147 20.84 6.62 -27.65
C ALA A 147 21.23 5.52 -28.64
N GLU A 148 21.19 4.24 -28.25
CA GLU A 148 21.50 3.12 -29.12
C GLU A 148 20.43 2.96 -30.22
N SER A 149 20.87 2.78 -31.46
CA SER A 149 19.98 2.51 -32.60
C SER A 149 19.91 0.99 -32.82
N LEU A 150 18.98 0.34 -32.16
CA LEU A 150 18.81 -1.12 -32.20
C LEU A 150 17.48 -1.49 -32.87
N PRO A 151 17.36 -2.69 -33.45
CA PRO A 151 16.08 -3.18 -33.98
C PRO A 151 15.03 -3.30 -32.90
N SER A 152 13.78 -2.96 -33.23
CA SER A 152 12.64 -3.14 -32.34
C SER A 152 12.46 -4.60 -31.96
N PRO A 153 12.41 -4.95 -30.67
CA PRO A 153 12.15 -6.33 -30.24
C PRO A 153 10.68 -6.70 -30.46
N ALA A 154 10.42 -7.97 -30.71
CA ALA A 154 9.05 -8.45 -30.73
C ALA A 154 8.50 -8.58 -29.30
N SER A 155 7.27 -8.16 -29.08
CA SER A 155 6.53 -8.48 -27.85
C SER A 155 6.20 -9.97 -27.83
N THR A 156 6.58 -10.68 -26.77
CA THR A 156 6.37 -12.12 -26.61
C THR A 156 5.56 -12.48 -25.38
N ALA A 157 5.18 -11.49 -24.58
CA ALA A 157 4.46 -11.69 -23.33
C ALA A 157 3.05 -12.26 -23.57
N GLN A 158 2.66 -13.22 -22.74
CA GLN A 158 1.33 -13.83 -22.72
C GLN A 158 0.58 -13.44 -21.44
N ALA A 159 -0.72 -13.64 -21.40
CA ALA A 159 -1.59 -13.25 -20.29
C ALA A 159 -1.16 -13.85 -18.93
N GLU A 160 -0.71 -15.10 -18.95
CA GLU A 160 -0.30 -15.84 -17.74
C GLU A 160 1.16 -15.59 -17.33
N ASP A 161 1.97 -14.95 -18.18
CA ASP A 161 3.35 -14.68 -17.87
C ASP A 161 3.50 -13.73 -16.68
N ALA A 162 4.61 -13.86 -15.94
CA ALA A 162 4.95 -12.95 -14.87
C ALA A 162 5.23 -11.55 -15.42
N ALA A 163 4.44 -10.57 -15.02
CA ALA A 163 4.58 -9.18 -15.41
C ALA A 163 5.37 -8.35 -14.39
N CYS A 164 5.37 -8.75 -13.11
CA CYS A 164 6.06 -8.03 -12.05
C CYS A 164 6.22 -8.92 -10.82
N ILE A 165 7.30 -8.70 -10.05
CA ILE A 165 7.43 -9.24 -8.69
C ILE A 165 7.45 -8.08 -7.71
N ILE A 166 6.52 -8.07 -6.74
CA ILE A 166 6.44 -7.05 -5.69
C ILE A 166 6.70 -7.70 -4.34
N TYR A 167 7.75 -7.24 -3.65
CA TYR A 167 8.04 -7.72 -2.31
C TYR A 167 7.13 -7.11 -1.27
N THR A 168 6.55 -7.99 -0.44
CA THR A 168 5.69 -7.60 0.69
C THR A 168 6.43 -7.84 2.01
N SER A 169 6.26 -6.91 2.96
CA SER A 169 6.73 -7.10 4.32
C SER A 169 5.80 -8.07 5.04
N GLY A 170 6.13 -9.35 5.04
CA GLY A 170 5.40 -10.36 5.80
C GLY A 170 5.42 -10.06 7.30
N THR A 171 4.33 -10.39 8.00
CA THR A 171 4.20 -10.19 9.46
C THR A 171 5.09 -11.13 10.28
N THR A 172 5.66 -12.18 9.70
CA THR A 172 6.28 -13.31 10.44
C THR A 172 7.68 -13.70 9.98
N SER A 173 8.19 -13.21 8.84
CA SER A 173 9.48 -13.68 8.28
C SER A 173 10.03 -12.70 7.25
N ALA A 174 11.11 -13.09 6.57
CA ALA A 174 11.70 -12.35 5.46
C ALA A 174 10.64 -11.95 4.40
N PRO A 175 10.81 -10.80 3.73
CA PRO A 175 9.92 -10.35 2.67
C PRO A 175 9.70 -11.42 1.60
N LYS A 176 8.47 -11.49 1.07
CA LYS A 176 8.09 -12.46 0.02
C LYS A 176 7.75 -11.71 -1.26
N GLY A 177 8.27 -12.14 -2.39
CA GLY A 177 7.97 -11.58 -3.70
C GLY A 177 6.68 -12.15 -4.27
N ALA A 178 5.59 -11.39 -4.31
CA ALA A 178 4.36 -11.78 -4.98
C ALA A 178 4.52 -11.64 -6.49
N VAL A 179 4.28 -12.71 -7.25
CA VAL A 179 4.37 -12.73 -8.71
C VAL A 179 3.02 -12.35 -9.30
N LEU A 180 2.97 -11.23 -10.01
CA LEU A 180 1.77 -10.73 -10.67
C LEU A 180 1.82 -11.06 -12.17
N SER A 181 0.74 -11.63 -12.71
CA SER A 181 0.61 -11.94 -14.14
C SER A 181 0.14 -10.73 -14.96
N HIS A 182 0.33 -10.78 -16.29
CA HIS A 182 -0.24 -9.77 -17.19
C HIS A 182 -1.75 -9.68 -17.08
N ALA A 183 -2.46 -10.82 -17.12
CA ALA A 183 -3.92 -10.86 -16.97
C ALA A 183 -4.35 -10.20 -15.65
N GLY A 184 -3.66 -10.52 -14.55
CA GLY A 184 -3.95 -9.96 -13.23
C GLY A 184 -3.81 -8.43 -13.17
N ILE A 185 -2.72 -7.87 -13.71
CA ILE A 185 -2.52 -6.42 -13.73
C ILE A 185 -3.45 -5.70 -14.70
N VAL A 186 -3.79 -6.31 -15.87
CA VAL A 186 -4.76 -5.75 -16.81
C VAL A 186 -6.13 -5.63 -16.16
N GLN A 187 -6.63 -6.72 -15.56
CA GLN A 187 -7.91 -6.70 -14.85
C GLN A 187 -7.91 -5.70 -13.70
N CYS A 188 -6.82 -5.63 -12.94
CA CYS A 188 -6.68 -4.69 -11.84
C CYS A 188 -6.73 -3.22 -12.32
N CYS A 189 -6.00 -2.91 -13.41
CA CYS A 189 -6.04 -1.57 -14.01
C CYS A 189 -7.45 -1.20 -14.51
N GLN A 190 -8.15 -2.14 -15.14
CA GLN A 190 -9.52 -1.92 -15.62
C GLN A 190 -10.49 -1.63 -14.47
N ASP A 191 -10.47 -2.45 -13.42
CA ASP A 191 -11.34 -2.30 -12.25
C ASP A 191 -11.08 -0.98 -11.52
N CYS A 192 -9.81 -0.66 -11.28
CA CYS A 192 -9.44 0.60 -10.62
C CYS A 192 -9.82 1.81 -11.46
N ALA A 193 -9.53 1.79 -12.77
CA ALA A 193 -9.80 2.93 -13.64
C ALA A 193 -11.29 3.23 -13.78
N ARG A 194 -12.14 2.20 -13.89
CA ARG A 194 -13.55 2.35 -14.28
C ARG A 194 -14.52 2.18 -13.13
N ALA A 195 -14.33 1.15 -12.30
CA ALA A 195 -15.30 0.79 -11.27
C ALA A 195 -14.99 1.48 -9.92
N ALA A 196 -13.71 1.62 -9.56
CA ALA A 196 -13.34 2.19 -8.27
C ALA A 196 -13.13 3.71 -8.30
N ILE A 197 -12.47 4.26 -9.35
CA ILE A 197 -11.95 5.62 -9.34
C ILE A 197 -12.62 6.52 -10.39
N GLY A 198 -12.84 6.03 -11.61
CA GLY A 198 -13.43 6.83 -12.68
C GLY A 198 -12.47 7.90 -13.22
N PHE A 199 -11.27 7.50 -13.65
CA PHE A 199 -10.34 8.40 -14.32
C PHE A 199 -10.87 8.83 -15.69
N THR A 200 -10.49 10.06 -16.07
CA THR A 200 -10.82 10.64 -17.38
C THR A 200 -9.57 11.16 -18.08
N PRO A 201 -9.61 11.34 -19.41
CA PRO A 201 -8.49 11.94 -20.12
C PRO A 201 -8.14 13.39 -19.68
N ASP A 202 -9.08 14.10 -19.07
CA ASP A 202 -8.87 15.48 -18.61
C ASP A 202 -8.20 15.56 -17.22
N ASP A 203 -7.92 14.42 -16.61
CA ASP A 203 -7.29 14.38 -15.30
C ASP A 203 -5.80 14.74 -15.34
N LEU A 204 -5.38 15.49 -14.33
CA LEU A 204 -4.00 15.62 -13.90
C LEU A 204 -3.85 14.94 -12.55
N THR A 205 -3.27 13.75 -12.57
CA THR A 205 -3.07 12.89 -11.41
C THR A 205 -1.78 13.25 -10.70
N LEU A 206 -1.84 13.57 -9.40
CA LEU A 206 -0.64 13.70 -8.58
C LEU A 206 -0.25 12.36 -7.96
N MET A 207 0.93 11.86 -8.31
CA MET A 207 1.47 10.58 -7.85
C MET A 207 2.53 10.80 -6.78
N VAL A 208 2.16 10.51 -5.53
CA VAL A 208 3.03 10.63 -4.34
C VAL A 208 3.28 9.28 -3.66
N MET A 209 2.48 8.26 -4.01
CA MET A 209 2.68 6.92 -3.48
C MET A 209 3.94 6.28 -4.07
N PRO A 210 4.70 5.52 -3.25
CA PRO A 210 5.94 4.90 -3.75
C PRO A 210 5.69 3.91 -4.89
N LEU A 211 6.50 3.99 -5.95
CA LEU A 211 6.45 3.10 -7.12
C LEU A 211 7.19 1.76 -6.92
N PHE A 212 7.43 1.36 -5.70
CA PHE A 212 7.77 -0.02 -5.33
C PHE A 212 6.59 -0.76 -4.65
N HIS A 213 5.45 -0.08 -4.51
CA HIS A 213 4.26 -0.63 -3.87
C HIS A 213 3.12 -0.74 -4.88
N VAL A 214 2.40 -1.87 -4.82
CA VAL A 214 1.30 -2.19 -5.75
C VAL A 214 0.23 -1.11 -5.83
N GLY A 215 -0.10 -0.49 -4.68
CA GLY A 215 -1.10 0.58 -4.59
C GLY A 215 -0.76 1.80 -5.43
N GLY A 216 0.53 2.18 -5.47
CA GLY A 216 1.01 3.25 -6.33
C GLY A 216 1.02 2.85 -7.81
N ILE A 217 1.53 1.68 -8.12
CA ILE A 217 1.78 1.23 -9.50
C ILE A 217 0.48 0.81 -10.19
N TRP A 218 -0.09 -0.33 -9.74
CA TRP A 218 -1.13 -1.05 -10.46
C TRP A 218 -2.55 -0.63 -10.08
N TYR A 219 -2.75 0.05 -8.93
CA TYR A 219 -4.06 0.48 -8.49
C TYR A 219 -4.34 1.95 -8.77
N TYR A 220 -3.29 2.74 -9.10
CA TYR A 220 -3.47 4.17 -9.29
C TYR A 220 -2.73 4.74 -10.50
N MET A 221 -1.39 4.62 -10.60
CA MET A 221 -0.59 5.24 -11.66
C MET A 221 -0.96 4.71 -13.06
N PHE A 222 -0.83 3.40 -13.28
CA PHE A 222 -1.16 2.83 -14.60
C PHE A 222 -2.64 2.91 -14.95
N PRO A 223 -3.60 2.70 -14.02
CA PRO A 223 -5.01 3.02 -14.28
C PRO A 223 -5.25 4.45 -14.77
N SER A 224 -4.57 5.44 -14.17
CA SER A 224 -4.62 6.84 -14.61
C SER A 224 -4.06 7.01 -16.03
N ILE A 225 -2.84 6.52 -16.28
CA ILE A 225 -2.18 6.58 -17.59
C ILE A 225 -3.07 5.95 -18.67
N PHE A 226 -3.50 4.70 -18.46
CA PHE A 226 -4.31 4.01 -19.47
C PHE A 226 -5.70 4.62 -19.67
N SER A 227 -6.17 5.47 -18.77
CA SER A 227 -7.40 6.27 -18.96
C SER A 227 -7.18 7.54 -19.79
N GLY A 228 -5.95 7.83 -20.21
CA GLY A 228 -5.60 9.01 -20.98
C GLY A 228 -5.26 10.22 -20.13
N ALA A 229 -5.16 10.09 -18.81
CA ALA A 229 -4.78 11.19 -17.92
C ALA A 229 -3.28 11.51 -18.02
N THR A 230 -2.91 12.71 -17.58
CA THR A 230 -1.49 13.06 -17.35
C THR A 230 -1.14 12.75 -15.90
N THR A 231 -0.03 12.07 -15.64
CA THR A 231 0.45 11.77 -14.30
C THR A 231 1.69 12.59 -13.98
N LEU A 232 1.59 13.45 -12.96
CA LEU A 232 2.70 14.19 -12.36
C LEU A 232 3.29 13.35 -11.22
N LEU A 233 4.55 12.95 -11.36
CA LEU A 233 5.28 12.19 -10.37
C LEU A 233 6.02 13.14 -9.43
N GLN A 234 5.81 12.98 -8.12
CA GLN A 234 6.70 13.53 -7.10
C GLN A 234 7.57 12.42 -6.54
N GLU A 235 8.86 12.68 -6.34
CA GLU A 235 9.85 11.69 -5.89
C GLU A 235 9.36 10.90 -4.67
N ARG A 236 8.70 11.59 -3.73
CA ARG A 236 8.09 11.03 -2.52
C ARG A 236 7.03 11.99 -1.97
N PHE A 237 6.23 11.51 -1.04
CA PHE A 237 5.30 12.37 -0.31
C PHE A 237 6.07 13.31 0.63
N GLU A 238 5.97 14.60 0.36
CA GLU A 238 6.43 15.71 1.21
C GLU A 238 5.29 16.73 1.23
N PRO A 239 4.64 16.97 2.37
CA PRO A 239 3.43 17.79 2.43
C PRO A 239 3.58 19.19 1.83
N GLU A 240 4.74 19.84 2.01
CA GLU A 240 5.03 21.17 1.45
C GLU A 240 5.15 21.13 -0.07
N GLN A 241 5.74 20.07 -0.63
CA GLN A 241 5.86 19.90 -2.09
C GLN A 241 4.49 19.57 -2.71
N VAL A 242 3.66 18.77 -2.00
CA VAL A 242 2.29 18.51 -2.43
C VAL A 242 1.49 19.81 -2.48
N VAL A 243 1.55 20.64 -1.44
CA VAL A 243 0.87 21.96 -1.43
C VAL A 243 1.32 22.80 -2.59
N ARG A 244 2.64 22.89 -2.83
CA ARG A 244 3.19 23.65 -3.97
C ARG A 244 2.67 23.14 -5.31
N ALA A 245 2.62 21.80 -5.50
CA ALA A 245 2.07 21.23 -6.71
C ALA A 245 0.59 21.62 -6.93
N PHE A 246 -0.21 21.71 -5.87
CA PHE A 246 -1.60 22.19 -5.94
C PHE A 246 -1.70 23.70 -6.22
N GLU A 247 -0.71 24.50 -5.80
CA GLU A 247 -0.65 25.93 -6.08
C GLU A 247 -0.24 26.23 -7.53
N GLU A 248 0.66 25.42 -8.08
CA GLU A 248 1.26 25.64 -9.41
C GLU A 248 0.51 24.90 -10.53
N GLU A 249 -0.21 23.82 -10.19
CA GLU A 249 -0.79 22.89 -11.14
C GLU A 249 -2.30 22.67 -10.88
N LEU A 250 -3.02 22.34 -11.94
CA LEU A 250 -4.47 22.05 -11.85
C LEU A 250 -4.74 20.59 -11.49
N ILE A 251 -4.18 20.12 -10.37
CA ILE A 251 -4.33 18.75 -9.90
C ILE A 251 -5.81 18.40 -9.70
N THR A 252 -6.25 17.29 -10.30
CA THR A 252 -7.65 16.86 -10.23
C THR A 252 -7.88 15.70 -9.27
N ASN A 253 -6.86 14.89 -9.03
CA ASN A 253 -6.97 13.74 -8.13
C ASN A 253 -5.63 13.37 -7.50
N ILE A 254 -5.72 12.71 -6.34
CA ILE A 254 -4.58 12.22 -5.57
C ILE A 254 -4.95 10.94 -4.84
N HIS A 255 -3.99 10.00 -4.73
CA HIS A 255 -4.09 8.83 -3.85
C HIS A 255 -3.25 9.04 -2.59
N VAL A 256 -3.87 8.84 -1.42
CA VAL A 256 -3.24 9.05 -0.12
C VAL A 256 -3.56 7.90 0.85
N VAL A 257 -2.71 7.71 1.83
CA VAL A 257 -3.03 6.94 3.03
C VAL A 257 -3.58 7.88 4.12
N PRO A 258 -4.27 7.38 5.16
CA PRO A 258 -4.87 8.24 6.18
C PRO A 258 -3.92 9.25 6.82
N THR A 259 -2.68 8.86 7.11
CA THR A 259 -1.67 9.77 7.68
C THR A 259 -1.31 10.93 6.75
N MET A 260 -1.16 10.66 5.45
CA MET A 260 -0.92 11.70 4.45
C MET A 260 -2.10 12.68 4.36
N LEU A 261 -3.33 12.16 4.41
CA LEU A 261 -4.53 13.00 4.39
C LEU A 261 -4.59 13.88 5.64
N ALA A 262 -4.29 13.34 6.82
CA ALA A 262 -4.24 14.11 8.06
C ALA A 262 -3.22 15.25 7.97
N ASP A 263 -2.01 14.96 7.47
CA ASP A 263 -0.95 15.95 7.27
C ASP A 263 -1.36 17.08 6.31
N LEU A 264 -2.03 16.74 5.22
CA LEU A 264 -2.51 17.74 4.25
C LEU A 264 -3.63 18.61 4.83
N LEU A 265 -4.58 18.02 5.54
CA LEU A 265 -5.69 18.75 6.16
C LEU A 265 -5.25 19.67 7.31
N ASN A 266 -4.10 19.43 7.92
CA ASN A 266 -3.50 20.30 8.92
C ASN A 266 -2.84 21.54 8.30
N ARG A 267 -2.82 21.67 6.96
CA ARG A 267 -2.26 22.80 6.21
C ARG A 267 -3.36 23.63 5.54
N PRO A 268 -3.70 24.82 6.07
CA PRO A 268 -4.73 25.68 5.45
C PRO A 268 -4.39 26.08 4.01
N THR A 269 -3.11 26.09 3.65
CA THR A 269 -2.62 26.35 2.27
C THR A 269 -3.08 25.27 1.31
N PHE A 270 -3.01 23.99 1.69
CA PHE A 270 -3.52 22.89 0.90
C PHE A 270 -5.01 23.06 0.57
N VAL A 271 -5.83 23.33 1.59
CA VAL A 271 -7.28 23.48 1.42
C VAL A 271 -7.62 24.63 0.44
N ARG A 272 -6.84 25.73 0.50
CA ARG A 272 -7.02 26.85 -0.44
C ARG A 272 -6.55 26.53 -1.86
N ALA A 273 -5.47 25.76 -2.01
CA ALA A 273 -4.89 25.42 -3.29
C ALA A 273 -5.67 24.31 -4.03
N ALA A 274 -6.34 23.42 -3.31
CA ALA A 274 -7.03 22.24 -3.85
C ALA A 274 -8.35 22.58 -4.60
N THR A 275 -8.37 23.67 -5.38
CA THR A 275 -9.59 24.20 -6.03
C THR A 275 -10.11 23.34 -7.17
N ARG A 276 -9.24 22.57 -7.81
CA ARG A 276 -9.56 21.66 -8.92
C ARG A 276 -9.58 20.19 -8.49
N LEU A 277 -9.28 19.91 -7.25
CA LEU A 277 -9.29 18.56 -6.70
C LEU A 277 -10.71 18.02 -6.72
N ARG A 278 -10.97 17.08 -7.64
CA ARG A 278 -12.28 16.43 -7.78
C ARG A 278 -12.38 15.12 -7.00
N LEU A 279 -11.24 14.45 -6.74
CA LEU A 279 -11.24 13.12 -6.15
C LEU A 279 -10.02 12.87 -5.27
N ILE A 280 -10.26 12.38 -4.06
CA ILE A 280 -9.26 11.75 -3.20
C ILE A 280 -9.56 10.25 -3.15
N VAL A 281 -8.58 9.44 -3.55
CA VAL A 281 -8.60 8.00 -3.31
C VAL A 281 -7.81 7.71 -2.04
N TYR A 282 -8.37 6.91 -1.15
CA TYR A 282 -7.66 6.48 0.05
C TYR A 282 -7.68 4.95 0.20
N ALA A 283 -6.54 4.40 0.58
CA ALA A 283 -6.34 2.95 0.69
C ALA A 283 -5.14 2.61 1.58
N GLY A 284 -4.79 1.34 1.68
CA GLY A 284 -3.57 0.84 2.33
C GLY A 284 -3.69 0.61 3.83
N SER A 285 -4.58 1.33 4.52
CA SER A 285 -4.95 1.11 5.92
C SER A 285 -6.35 1.62 6.19
N SER A 286 -6.92 1.23 7.33
CA SER A 286 -8.24 1.71 7.77
C SER A 286 -8.24 3.23 7.95
N MET A 287 -9.29 3.88 7.46
CA MET A 287 -9.49 5.32 7.57
C MET A 287 -10.29 5.63 8.85
N PRO A 288 -9.74 6.36 9.82
CA PRO A 288 -10.52 6.80 10.98
C PRO A 288 -11.73 7.61 10.55
N SER A 289 -12.90 7.25 11.07
CA SER A 289 -14.17 7.90 10.68
C SER A 289 -14.18 9.41 10.92
N GLU A 290 -13.51 9.86 11.99
CA GLU A 290 -13.38 11.29 12.31
C GLU A 290 -12.55 12.04 11.28
N LEU A 291 -11.41 11.45 10.84
CA LEU A 291 -10.55 12.03 9.80
C LEU A 291 -11.30 12.15 8.48
N LEU A 292 -12.02 11.09 8.07
CA LEU A 292 -12.82 11.10 6.85
C LEU A 292 -13.93 12.16 6.90
N ASN A 293 -14.66 12.24 7.99
CA ASN A 293 -15.69 13.27 8.20
C ASN A 293 -15.09 14.68 8.09
N ARG A 294 -13.94 14.92 8.75
CA ARG A 294 -13.23 16.20 8.67
C ARG A 294 -12.81 16.54 7.24
N ALA A 295 -12.27 15.56 6.50
CA ALA A 295 -11.87 15.73 5.11
C ALA A 295 -13.06 16.13 4.22
N MET A 296 -14.17 15.40 4.32
CA MET A 296 -15.37 15.64 3.52
C MET A 296 -16.04 17.00 3.85
N MET A 297 -16.01 17.42 5.11
CA MET A 297 -16.53 18.74 5.51
C MET A 297 -15.62 19.90 5.07
N THR A 298 -14.31 19.66 4.99
CA THR A 298 -13.31 20.68 4.62
C THR A 298 -13.22 20.83 3.10
N LEU A 299 -13.22 19.72 2.35
CA LEU A 299 -13.06 19.66 0.90
C LEU A 299 -14.41 19.35 0.23
N ARG A 300 -15.39 20.25 0.39
CA ARG A 300 -16.79 20.01 0.03
C ARG A 300 -17.05 19.70 -1.45
N SER A 301 -16.21 20.19 -2.35
CA SER A 301 -16.28 19.92 -3.80
C SER A 301 -15.55 18.67 -4.24
N CYS A 302 -14.79 18.04 -3.33
CA CYS A 302 -14.02 16.86 -3.60
C CYS A 302 -14.83 15.59 -3.30
N GLU A 303 -14.80 14.65 -4.20
CA GLU A 303 -15.31 13.30 -3.99
C GLU A 303 -14.26 12.42 -3.31
N PHE A 304 -14.73 11.33 -2.71
CA PHE A 304 -13.88 10.36 -2.03
C PHE A 304 -14.17 8.97 -2.57
N ALA A 305 -13.14 8.17 -2.75
CA ALA A 305 -13.24 6.75 -3.07
C ALA A 305 -12.30 5.97 -2.16
N GLN A 306 -12.76 4.83 -1.65
CA GLN A 306 -11.93 3.92 -0.87
C GLN A 306 -11.69 2.66 -1.69
N ALA A 307 -10.48 2.12 -1.62
CA ALA A 307 -10.16 0.82 -2.20
C ALA A 307 -9.54 -0.10 -1.12
N TYR A 308 -10.00 -1.35 -1.11
CA TYR A 308 -9.42 -2.42 -0.32
C TYR A 308 -8.82 -3.47 -1.24
N GLY A 309 -7.63 -3.91 -0.88
CA GLY A 309 -6.89 -4.94 -1.60
C GLY A 309 -5.53 -5.21 -0.97
N SER A 310 -4.81 -6.15 -1.52
CA SER A 310 -3.45 -6.51 -1.12
C SER A 310 -2.59 -6.76 -2.36
N THR A 311 -1.28 -6.83 -2.18
CA THR A 311 -0.37 -7.17 -3.28
C THR A 311 -0.70 -8.52 -3.89
N GLU A 312 -1.08 -9.46 -3.05
CA GLU A 312 -1.35 -10.86 -3.41
C GLU A 312 -2.73 -11.07 -4.06
N ALA A 313 -3.72 -10.24 -3.69
CA ALA A 313 -5.12 -10.44 -4.11
C ALA A 313 -5.61 -9.41 -5.16
N GLY A 314 -4.80 -8.41 -5.47
CA GLY A 314 -5.25 -7.31 -6.31
C GLY A 314 -6.19 -6.36 -5.56
N SER A 315 -6.89 -5.52 -6.30
CA SER A 315 -8.00 -4.70 -5.81
C SER A 315 -9.24 -5.57 -5.61
N ILE A 316 -9.79 -5.61 -4.40
CA ILE A 316 -10.88 -6.52 -4.00
C ILE A 316 -12.23 -5.81 -4.02
N THR A 317 -12.35 -4.74 -3.22
CA THR A 317 -13.59 -3.96 -3.10
C THR A 317 -13.32 -2.48 -3.25
N ALA A 318 -14.38 -1.71 -3.53
CA ALA A 318 -14.34 -0.26 -3.50
C ALA A 318 -15.61 0.31 -2.88
N LEU A 319 -15.45 1.35 -2.05
CA LEU A 319 -16.53 2.24 -1.64
C LEU A 319 -16.50 3.45 -2.58
N SER A 320 -17.56 3.59 -3.36
CA SER A 320 -17.62 4.57 -4.45
C SER A 320 -17.84 6.00 -3.95
N PRO A 321 -17.60 7.02 -4.78
CA PRO A 321 -17.99 8.40 -4.48
C PRO A 321 -19.50 8.56 -4.19
N SER A 322 -20.36 7.77 -4.86
CA SER A 322 -21.80 7.78 -4.61
C SER A 322 -22.16 7.24 -3.23
N ASP A 323 -21.48 6.20 -2.74
CA ASP A 323 -21.68 5.65 -1.40
C ASP A 323 -21.26 6.66 -0.32
N HIS A 324 -20.15 7.38 -0.53
CA HIS A 324 -19.73 8.46 0.37
C HIS A 324 -20.77 9.59 0.43
N ARG A 325 -21.32 10.02 -0.73
CA ARG A 325 -22.36 11.03 -0.77
C ARG A 325 -23.62 10.55 -0.05
N LEU A 326 -24.05 9.33 -0.28
CA LEU A 326 -25.20 8.73 0.40
C LEU A 326 -25.02 8.72 1.91
N ALA A 327 -23.84 8.32 2.40
CA ALA A 327 -23.52 8.27 3.82
C ALA A 327 -23.55 9.64 4.52
N ILE A 328 -23.26 10.72 3.78
CA ILE A 328 -23.37 12.10 4.32
C ILE A 328 -24.78 12.63 4.28
N GLN A 329 -25.52 12.33 3.21
CA GLN A 329 -26.89 12.87 3.01
C GLN A 329 -27.93 12.17 3.85
N ASP A 330 -27.74 10.87 4.12
CA ASP A 330 -28.68 10.06 4.88
C ASP A 330 -28.03 9.45 6.14
N PRO A 331 -28.44 9.88 7.34
CA PRO A 331 -27.93 9.34 8.61
C PRO A 331 -28.07 7.82 8.74
N ALA A 332 -29.07 7.20 8.10
CA ALA A 332 -29.26 5.75 8.12
C ALA A 332 -28.12 4.99 7.39
N HIS A 333 -27.46 5.65 6.44
CA HIS A 333 -26.37 5.09 5.66
C HIS A 333 -24.97 5.50 6.16
N ARG A 334 -24.87 6.23 7.27
CA ARG A 334 -23.59 6.71 7.81
C ARG A 334 -22.60 5.59 8.11
N ARG A 335 -23.10 4.38 8.37
CA ARG A 335 -22.27 3.18 8.57
C ARG A 335 -21.38 2.86 7.38
N LEU A 336 -21.76 3.26 6.14
CA LEU A 336 -20.98 2.99 4.92
C LEU A 336 -19.58 3.58 4.97
N LEU A 337 -19.37 4.70 5.69
CA LEU A 337 -18.03 5.29 5.86
C LEU A 337 -17.04 4.39 6.61
N ARG A 338 -17.52 3.31 7.23
CA ARG A 338 -16.71 2.28 7.89
C ARG A 338 -16.54 1.03 7.03
N SER A 339 -17.26 0.93 5.91
CA SER A 339 -17.18 -0.17 4.96
C SER A 339 -16.00 0.01 4.02
N CYS A 340 -15.44 -1.07 3.53
CA CYS A 340 -14.52 -1.07 2.39
C CYS A 340 -15.24 -1.26 1.04
N GLY A 341 -16.57 -1.08 1.01
CA GLY A 341 -17.37 -1.09 -0.19
C GLY A 341 -17.82 -2.48 -0.64
N LYS A 342 -18.13 -2.59 -1.92
CA LYS A 342 -18.61 -3.82 -2.56
C LYS A 342 -17.52 -4.46 -3.42
N PRO A 343 -17.58 -5.79 -3.66
CA PRO A 343 -16.68 -6.46 -4.57
C PRO A 343 -16.61 -5.79 -5.94
N LEU A 344 -15.41 -5.65 -6.47
CA LEU A 344 -15.17 -5.13 -7.81
C LEU A 344 -15.61 -6.15 -8.88
N PRO A 345 -15.79 -5.74 -10.13
CA PRO A 345 -16.17 -6.65 -11.20
C PRO A 345 -15.26 -7.89 -11.27
N LEU A 346 -15.83 -9.05 -11.59
CA LEU A 346 -15.11 -10.33 -11.69
C LEU A 346 -14.29 -10.70 -10.46
N THR A 347 -14.71 -10.21 -9.28
CA THR A 347 -14.10 -10.52 -7.99
C THR A 347 -15.14 -11.19 -7.11
N GLU A 348 -14.92 -12.44 -6.77
CA GLU A 348 -15.72 -13.16 -5.80
C GLU A 348 -15.10 -13.01 -4.41
N VAL A 349 -15.93 -12.70 -3.43
CA VAL A 349 -15.52 -12.58 -2.03
C VAL A 349 -16.45 -13.42 -1.17
N ARG A 350 -15.87 -14.24 -0.29
CA ARG A 350 -16.62 -14.98 0.73
C ARG A 350 -16.01 -14.78 2.10
N ILE A 351 -16.79 -15.03 3.12
CA ILE A 351 -16.33 -15.07 4.51
C ILE A 351 -16.24 -16.55 4.92
N GLU A 352 -15.04 -16.99 5.32
CA GLU A 352 -14.84 -18.33 5.88
C GLU A 352 -15.20 -18.31 7.37
N ASP A 353 -16.12 -19.17 7.74
CA ASP A 353 -16.83 -19.14 9.02
C ASP A 353 -16.03 -19.82 10.14
N ASP A 354 -14.85 -19.28 10.48
CA ASP A 354 -13.98 -19.82 11.53
C ASP A 354 -14.42 -19.42 12.96
N PHE A 355 -15.29 -18.40 13.11
CA PHE A 355 -15.58 -17.76 14.41
C PHE A 355 -17.06 -17.60 14.72
N ALA A 356 -17.97 -18.04 13.85
CA ALA A 356 -19.40 -17.82 14.05
C ALA A 356 -19.98 -18.75 15.10
N SER A 357 -20.73 -18.16 16.03
CA SER A 357 -21.83 -18.88 16.67
C SER A 357 -22.98 -19.00 15.65
N ALA A 358 -23.58 -20.17 15.53
CA ALA A 358 -24.66 -20.49 14.56
C ALA A 358 -25.91 -19.56 14.63
N SER A 359 -25.87 -18.52 15.45
CA SER A 359 -26.94 -17.56 15.72
C SER A 359 -26.69 -16.14 15.21
N GLU A 360 -25.50 -15.83 14.64
CA GLU A 360 -25.19 -14.49 14.19
C GLU A 360 -25.66 -14.26 12.75
N ARG A 361 -26.42 -13.16 12.54
CA ARG A 361 -26.96 -12.76 11.24
C ARG A 361 -25.87 -12.39 10.23
N HIS A 362 -24.74 -11.86 10.74
CA HIS A 362 -23.57 -11.43 9.96
C HIS A 362 -22.31 -12.02 10.61
N PRO A 363 -21.94 -13.26 10.28
CA PRO A 363 -20.79 -13.89 10.89
C PRO A 363 -19.49 -13.19 10.49
N VAL A 364 -18.59 -13.02 11.47
CA VAL A 364 -17.22 -12.57 11.25
C VAL A 364 -16.35 -13.77 10.94
N GLY A 365 -15.60 -13.71 9.85
CA GLY A 365 -14.67 -14.78 9.48
C GLY A 365 -13.55 -14.26 8.58
N GLU A 366 -12.66 -15.16 8.14
CA GLU A 366 -11.58 -14.79 7.24
C GLU A 366 -12.11 -14.45 5.85
N ILE A 367 -11.72 -13.28 5.34
CA ILE A 367 -12.05 -12.84 3.98
C ILE A 367 -11.25 -13.69 2.99
N GLN A 368 -11.96 -14.37 2.08
CA GLN A 368 -11.37 -15.10 0.98
C GLN A 368 -11.80 -14.50 -0.35
N VAL A 369 -10.87 -14.51 -1.32
CA VAL A 369 -11.05 -13.86 -2.62
C VAL A 369 -10.72 -14.83 -3.75
N ARG A 370 -11.54 -14.82 -4.81
CA ARG A 370 -11.26 -15.50 -6.07
C ARG A 370 -11.40 -14.53 -7.23
N SER A 371 -10.34 -14.39 -8.03
CA SER A 371 -10.29 -13.41 -9.13
C SER A 371 -9.07 -13.70 -10.02
N ALA A 372 -9.11 -13.27 -11.26
CA ALA A 372 -7.96 -13.27 -12.16
C ALA A 372 -6.81 -12.33 -11.68
N LYS A 373 -7.09 -11.43 -10.72
CA LYS A 373 -6.11 -10.49 -10.14
C LYS A 373 -5.21 -11.11 -9.08
N LEU A 374 -5.47 -12.35 -8.67
CA LEU A 374 -4.63 -13.04 -7.68
C LEU A 374 -3.21 -13.20 -8.20
N MET A 375 -2.23 -13.09 -7.30
CA MET A 375 -0.86 -13.46 -7.62
C MET A 375 -0.79 -14.91 -8.13
N SER A 376 0.13 -15.21 -9.03
CA SER A 376 0.43 -16.58 -9.46
C SER A 376 1.07 -17.40 -8.32
N GLY A 377 1.63 -16.74 -7.31
CA GLY A 377 2.26 -17.32 -6.14
C GLY A 377 3.38 -16.44 -5.62
N TYR A 378 4.00 -16.87 -4.52
CA TYR A 378 5.22 -16.23 -4.03
C TYR A 378 6.45 -16.77 -4.75
N TRP A 379 7.32 -15.89 -5.21
CA TRP A 379 8.55 -16.23 -5.91
C TRP A 379 9.39 -17.23 -5.12
N ARG A 380 9.63 -18.41 -5.71
CA ARG A 380 10.40 -19.51 -5.11
C ARG A 380 9.95 -19.94 -3.70
N ARG A 381 8.66 -19.76 -3.38
CA ARG A 381 8.07 -20.12 -2.08
C ARG A 381 6.77 -20.91 -2.27
N PRO A 382 6.83 -22.16 -2.79
CA PRO A 382 5.62 -22.95 -3.08
C PRO A 382 4.81 -23.25 -1.80
N GLU A 383 5.46 -23.53 -0.67
CA GLU A 383 4.79 -23.79 0.61
C GLU A 383 4.01 -22.56 1.10
N ALA A 384 4.66 -21.39 1.10
CA ALA A 384 3.99 -20.15 1.48
C ALA A 384 2.84 -19.78 0.53
N THR A 385 2.91 -20.20 -0.73
CA THR A 385 1.83 -20.04 -1.71
C THR A 385 0.66 -20.96 -1.36
N ALA A 386 0.92 -22.23 -1.08
CA ALA A 386 -0.11 -23.22 -0.70
C ALA A 386 -0.81 -22.85 0.62
N ASP A 387 -0.11 -22.21 1.57
CA ASP A 387 -0.73 -21.70 2.80
C ASP A 387 -1.80 -20.62 2.55
N ARG A 388 -1.72 -19.91 1.42
CA ARG A 388 -2.61 -18.81 1.07
C ARG A 388 -3.61 -19.13 -0.01
N LEU A 389 -3.25 -19.95 -0.99
CA LEU A 389 -4.12 -20.35 -2.09
C LEU A 389 -4.69 -21.74 -1.80
N THR A 390 -6.02 -21.85 -1.78
CA THR A 390 -6.70 -23.14 -1.63
C THR A 390 -6.75 -23.89 -2.96
N ASP A 391 -6.95 -25.20 -2.94
CA ASP A 391 -7.02 -26.05 -4.14
C ASP A 391 -8.18 -25.66 -5.07
N ASP A 392 -9.24 -25.03 -4.54
CA ASP A 392 -10.40 -24.53 -5.28
C ASP A 392 -10.24 -23.06 -5.74
N GLY A 393 -9.03 -22.50 -5.63
CA GLY A 393 -8.64 -21.21 -6.19
C GLY A 393 -9.03 -19.98 -5.36
N TRP A 394 -9.29 -20.14 -4.06
CA TRP A 394 -9.51 -19.02 -3.15
C TRP A 394 -8.22 -18.59 -2.47
N PHE A 395 -8.03 -17.29 -2.37
CA PHE A 395 -6.93 -16.69 -1.63
C PHE A 395 -7.38 -16.27 -0.23
N ARG A 396 -6.68 -16.74 0.80
CA ARG A 396 -6.86 -16.35 2.19
C ARG A 396 -6.14 -15.04 2.46
N THR A 397 -6.92 -13.97 2.70
CA THR A 397 -6.33 -12.63 2.87
C THR A 397 -5.60 -12.46 4.20
N GLY A 398 -6.00 -13.20 5.23
CA GLY A 398 -5.58 -12.99 6.61
C GLY A 398 -6.29 -11.81 7.28
N ASP A 399 -7.22 -11.16 6.60
CA ASP A 399 -8.10 -10.13 7.17
C ASP A 399 -9.43 -10.78 7.56
N LEU A 400 -9.99 -10.36 8.69
CA LEU A 400 -11.31 -10.75 9.18
C LEU A 400 -12.34 -9.71 8.77
N GLY A 401 -13.52 -10.16 8.36
CA GLY A 401 -14.58 -9.26 7.95
C GLY A 401 -15.96 -9.89 7.97
N GLN A 402 -16.93 -9.07 7.61
CA GLN A 402 -18.34 -9.48 7.50
C GLN A 402 -19.03 -8.66 6.40
N PHE A 403 -20.09 -9.21 5.82
CA PHE A 403 -20.99 -8.47 4.92
C PHE A 403 -22.22 -7.98 5.67
N ASP A 404 -22.76 -6.82 5.27
CA ASP A 404 -24.11 -6.42 5.66
C ASP A 404 -25.15 -6.96 4.66
N ASP A 405 -26.46 -6.72 4.96
CA ASP A 405 -27.58 -7.16 4.11
C ASP A 405 -27.56 -6.53 2.70
N GLU A 406 -26.84 -5.43 2.51
CA GLU A 406 -26.73 -4.72 1.24
C GLU A 406 -25.49 -5.14 0.43
N GLY A 407 -24.68 -6.07 0.96
CA GLY A 407 -23.48 -6.60 0.33
C GLY A 407 -22.24 -5.70 0.45
N TYR A 408 -22.21 -4.79 1.41
CA TYR A 408 -21.01 -4.04 1.75
C TYR A 408 -20.13 -4.86 2.69
N LEU A 409 -18.83 -4.90 2.38
CA LEU A 409 -17.83 -5.58 3.19
C LEU A 409 -17.29 -4.63 4.27
N TYR A 410 -17.22 -5.13 5.50
CA TYR A 410 -16.60 -4.45 6.63
C TYR A 410 -15.41 -5.28 7.11
N ILE A 411 -14.21 -4.68 7.09
CA ILE A 411 -13.03 -5.28 7.70
C ILE A 411 -13.14 -5.04 9.20
N VAL A 412 -13.04 -6.13 9.96
CA VAL A 412 -13.07 -6.11 11.43
C VAL A 412 -11.67 -5.95 11.99
N ASP A 413 -10.73 -6.78 11.54
CA ASP A 413 -9.30 -6.68 11.89
C ASP A 413 -8.46 -7.68 11.06
N ARG A 414 -7.18 -7.82 11.41
CA ARG A 414 -6.32 -8.89 10.93
C ARG A 414 -6.38 -10.10 11.85
N LYS A 415 -6.46 -11.30 11.27
CA LYS A 415 -6.48 -12.57 12.03
C LYS A 415 -5.32 -12.65 13.04
N ASN A 416 -4.13 -12.21 12.65
CA ASN A 416 -2.92 -12.22 13.49
C ASN A 416 -2.80 -11.02 14.46
N ASP A 417 -3.67 -10.04 14.36
CA ASP A 417 -3.68 -8.86 15.24
C ASP A 417 -4.77 -8.94 16.30
N MET A 418 -5.75 -9.85 16.15
CA MET A 418 -6.79 -10.12 17.14
C MET A 418 -6.15 -10.48 18.47
N VAL A 419 -6.63 -9.87 19.55
CA VAL A 419 -6.15 -10.08 20.93
C VAL A 419 -7.08 -11.05 21.64
N ILE A 420 -6.51 -12.13 22.18
CA ILE A 420 -7.27 -13.11 22.98
C ILE A 420 -7.06 -12.77 24.46
N SER A 421 -8.04 -12.11 25.06
CA SER A 421 -7.94 -11.66 26.45
C SER A 421 -9.05 -12.23 27.31
N GLY A 422 -8.70 -13.09 28.27
CA GLY A 422 -9.65 -13.70 29.18
C GLY A 422 -10.68 -14.62 28.50
N GLY A 423 -10.33 -15.19 27.35
CA GLY A 423 -11.22 -16.06 26.55
C GLY A 423 -12.09 -15.31 25.54
N GLU A 424 -11.98 -13.97 25.48
CA GLU A 424 -12.73 -13.15 24.54
C GLU A 424 -11.83 -12.71 23.37
N ASN A 425 -12.38 -12.72 22.17
CA ASN A 425 -11.74 -12.19 20.96
C ASN A 425 -11.95 -10.68 20.91
N ILE A 426 -10.87 -9.90 21.03
CA ILE A 426 -10.91 -8.45 20.97
C ILE A 426 -10.24 -8.01 19.66
N PHE A 427 -10.96 -7.21 18.89
CA PHE A 427 -10.48 -6.64 17.66
C PHE A 427 -9.89 -5.25 17.92
N PRO A 428 -8.57 -5.06 17.80
CA PRO A 428 -7.89 -3.79 18.04
C PRO A 428 -8.53 -2.58 17.35
N PHE A 429 -8.96 -2.75 16.10
CA PHE A 429 -9.57 -1.67 15.32
C PHE A 429 -10.82 -1.07 16.00
N GLU A 430 -11.67 -1.88 16.61
CA GLU A 430 -12.88 -1.40 17.31
C GLU A 430 -12.51 -0.50 18.51
N VAL A 431 -11.45 -0.83 19.19
CA VAL A 431 -10.94 -0.04 20.32
C VAL A 431 -10.24 1.23 19.84
N GLU A 432 -9.47 1.14 18.76
CA GLU A 432 -8.81 2.29 18.11
C GLU A 432 -9.84 3.32 17.63
N GLU A 433 -10.96 2.90 17.02
CA GLU A 433 -12.05 3.77 16.61
C GLU A 433 -12.59 4.60 17.81
N VAL A 434 -12.80 3.98 18.95
CA VAL A 434 -13.23 4.69 20.14
C VAL A 434 -12.17 5.67 20.64
N LEU A 435 -10.89 5.25 20.67
CA LEU A 435 -9.81 6.14 21.10
C LEU A 435 -9.67 7.37 20.19
N HIS A 436 -9.88 7.22 18.89
CA HIS A 436 -9.87 8.34 17.92
C HIS A 436 -10.99 9.36 18.11
N THR A 437 -12.10 8.98 18.78
CA THR A 437 -13.15 9.96 19.13
C THR A 437 -12.79 10.83 20.32
N HIS A 438 -11.72 10.53 21.05
CA HIS A 438 -11.26 11.36 22.15
C HIS A 438 -10.60 12.65 21.62
N PRO A 439 -11.01 13.86 22.09
CA PRO A 439 -10.57 15.14 21.52
C PRO A 439 -9.05 15.37 21.53
N ALA A 440 -8.34 14.77 22.49
CA ALA A 440 -6.89 14.91 22.65
C ALA A 440 -6.08 13.87 21.85
N VAL A 441 -6.70 12.85 21.27
CA VAL A 441 -6.01 11.78 20.55
C VAL A 441 -5.86 12.14 19.08
N GLU A 442 -4.64 12.04 18.57
CA GLU A 442 -4.33 12.18 17.14
C GLU A 442 -4.19 10.82 16.46
N GLU A 443 -3.39 9.93 17.05
CA GLU A 443 -3.23 8.56 16.55
C GLU A 443 -3.31 7.57 17.71
N ALA A 444 -3.83 6.39 17.43
CA ALA A 444 -3.89 5.29 18.39
C ALA A 444 -3.56 3.96 17.71
N SER A 445 -2.90 3.06 18.42
CA SER A 445 -2.69 1.67 18.04
C SER A 445 -2.89 0.76 19.23
N VAL A 446 -3.72 -0.25 19.06
CA VAL A 446 -4.10 -1.22 20.09
C VAL A 446 -3.49 -2.58 19.77
N PHE A 447 -3.00 -3.27 20.78
CA PHE A 447 -2.36 -4.58 20.62
C PHE A 447 -2.38 -5.38 21.92
N GLY A 448 -2.22 -6.70 21.80
CA GLY A 448 -2.06 -7.60 22.94
C GLY A 448 -0.59 -7.76 23.32
N ILE A 449 -0.30 -7.81 24.59
CA ILE A 449 0.98 -8.29 25.12
C ILE A 449 0.74 -9.50 26.03
N PRO A 450 1.65 -10.49 26.05
CA PRO A 450 1.48 -11.68 26.88
C PRO A 450 1.19 -11.33 28.33
N ASP A 451 0.22 -12.04 28.94
CA ASP A 451 -0.19 -11.83 30.33
C ASP A 451 -0.53 -13.16 31.01
N THR A 452 -0.04 -13.37 32.23
CA THR A 452 -0.23 -14.61 32.96
C THR A 452 -1.68 -14.87 33.39
N ARG A 453 -2.48 -13.83 33.53
CA ARG A 453 -3.89 -13.90 33.97
C ARG A 453 -4.86 -13.94 32.79
N TRP A 454 -4.59 -13.16 31.75
CA TRP A 454 -5.52 -12.89 30.66
C TRP A 454 -5.16 -13.62 29.36
N VAL A 455 -4.05 -14.34 29.27
CA VAL A 455 -3.35 -14.83 28.07
C VAL A 455 -2.69 -13.67 27.34
N GLU A 456 -3.47 -12.67 26.96
CA GLU A 456 -2.97 -11.39 26.45
C GLU A 456 -3.66 -10.24 27.19
N ARG A 457 -2.91 -9.22 27.52
CA ARG A 457 -3.40 -7.97 28.08
C ARG A 457 -3.53 -6.94 26.96
N LEU A 458 -4.71 -6.34 26.84
CA LEU A 458 -4.98 -5.29 25.87
C LEU A 458 -4.28 -3.99 26.27
N VAL A 459 -3.46 -3.46 25.37
CA VAL A 459 -2.65 -2.25 25.55
C VAL A 459 -2.85 -1.30 24.38
N ALA A 460 -2.79 0.02 24.63
CA ALA A 460 -2.80 1.02 23.57
C ALA A 460 -1.57 1.92 23.65
N ALA A 461 -1.00 2.26 22.49
CA ALA A 461 -0.07 3.38 22.31
C ALA A 461 -0.80 4.53 21.62
N VAL A 462 -0.67 5.74 22.16
CA VAL A 462 -1.44 6.91 21.73
C VAL A 462 -0.52 8.10 21.48
N VAL A 463 -0.70 8.78 20.36
CA VAL A 463 -0.10 10.08 20.06
C VAL A 463 -1.15 11.16 20.35
N LEU A 464 -0.78 12.16 21.11
CA LEU A 464 -1.67 13.27 21.44
C LEU A 464 -1.57 14.38 20.37
N ARG A 465 -2.68 15.08 20.18
CA ARG A 465 -2.69 16.32 19.39
C ARG A 465 -1.76 17.36 20.02
N PRO A 466 -1.21 18.28 19.23
CA PRO A 466 -0.41 19.39 19.76
C PRO A 466 -1.16 20.12 20.89
N ASP A 467 -0.43 20.45 21.95
CA ASP A 467 -0.90 21.18 23.14
C ASP A 467 -1.97 20.46 23.99
N ALA A 468 -2.35 19.23 23.64
CA ALA A 468 -3.30 18.46 24.46
C ALA A 468 -2.65 18.07 25.81
N LYS A 469 -3.40 18.29 26.90
CA LYS A 469 -2.99 17.93 28.26
C LYS A 469 -3.99 16.94 28.82
N VAL A 470 -3.70 15.68 28.70
CA VAL A 470 -4.53 14.57 29.18
C VAL A 470 -3.63 13.48 29.73
N SER A 471 -4.05 12.81 30.79
CA SER A 471 -3.32 11.66 31.34
C SER A 471 -3.77 10.36 30.70
N GLU A 472 -2.92 9.32 30.79
CA GLU A 472 -3.27 7.96 30.37
C GLU A 472 -4.53 7.46 31.09
N ALA A 473 -4.69 7.80 32.40
CA ALA A 473 -5.86 7.44 33.18
C ALA A 473 -7.17 8.09 32.65
N ASP A 474 -7.10 9.33 32.17
CA ASP A 474 -8.25 10.02 31.59
C ASP A 474 -8.71 9.35 30.29
N ILE A 475 -7.75 8.94 29.44
CA ILE A 475 -8.06 8.24 28.17
C ILE A 475 -8.65 6.84 28.47
N ILE A 476 -8.11 6.12 29.47
CA ILE A 476 -8.70 4.83 29.91
C ILE A 476 -10.13 5.05 30.44
N ALA A 477 -10.36 6.10 31.23
CA ALA A 477 -11.67 6.42 31.75
C ALA A 477 -12.67 6.74 30.62
N TYR A 478 -12.22 7.47 29.60
CA TYR A 478 -13.00 7.72 28.40
C TYR A 478 -13.34 6.42 27.65
N ALA A 479 -12.34 5.58 27.38
CA ALA A 479 -12.55 4.29 26.72
C ALA A 479 -13.55 3.41 27.48
N ARG A 480 -13.51 3.41 28.81
CA ARG A 480 -14.41 2.65 29.68
C ARG A 480 -15.88 3.11 29.61
N GLN A 481 -16.12 4.35 29.24
CA GLN A 481 -17.49 4.87 29.04
C GLN A 481 -18.11 4.42 27.72
N HIS A 482 -17.29 4.04 26.74
CA HIS A 482 -17.71 3.77 25.36
C HIS A 482 -17.51 2.30 24.95
N LEU A 483 -16.76 1.51 25.74
CA LEU A 483 -16.44 0.12 25.48
C LEU A 483 -16.86 -0.80 26.64
N PRO A 484 -17.26 -2.04 26.35
CA PRO A 484 -17.37 -3.07 27.37
C PRO A 484 -16.07 -3.24 28.15
N GLY A 485 -16.15 -3.62 29.43
CA GLY A 485 -15.00 -3.69 30.32
C GLY A 485 -13.85 -4.61 29.84
N TYR A 486 -14.16 -5.68 29.11
CA TYR A 486 -13.17 -6.59 28.54
C TYR A 486 -12.41 -5.96 27.35
N LYS A 487 -13.05 -5.08 26.56
CA LYS A 487 -12.47 -4.33 25.44
C LYS A 487 -11.75 -3.04 25.89
N THR A 488 -11.83 -2.66 27.17
CA THR A 488 -11.12 -1.47 27.66
C THR A 488 -9.64 -1.79 27.83
N PRO A 489 -8.71 -1.01 27.23
CA PRO A 489 -7.27 -1.17 27.44
C PRO A 489 -6.90 -1.18 28.91
N LYS A 490 -6.04 -2.09 29.31
CA LYS A 490 -5.57 -2.21 30.70
C LYS A 490 -4.44 -1.21 31.01
N SER A 491 -3.73 -0.78 29.96
CA SER A 491 -2.77 0.32 30.02
C SER A 491 -2.79 1.09 28.71
N ILE A 492 -2.53 2.38 28.81
CA ILE A 492 -2.32 3.29 27.67
C ILE A 492 -0.92 3.90 27.84
N HIS A 493 -0.18 4.02 26.76
CA HIS A 493 1.14 4.64 26.74
C HIS A 493 1.09 5.83 25.77
N ILE A 494 1.32 7.04 26.29
CA ILE A 494 1.44 8.23 25.49
C ILE A 494 2.85 8.24 24.88
N VAL A 495 2.92 8.28 23.55
CA VAL A 495 4.17 8.27 22.78
C VAL A 495 4.25 9.50 21.86
N GLN A 496 5.45 9.86 21.43
CA GLN A 496 5.64 10.97 20.50
C GLN A 496 5.21 10.62 19.08
N GLU A 497 5.44 9.36 18.66
CA GLU A 497 5.09 8.84 17.34
C GLU A 497 4.85 7.33 17.42
N LEU A 498 4.04 6.83 16.48
CA LEU A 498 3.85 5.40 16.25
C LEU A 498 4.81 4.90 15.17
N PRO A 499 5.44 3.71 15.34
CA PRO A 499 6.28 3.13 14.30
C PRO A 499 5.44 2.79 13.06
N LYS A 500 5.90 3.24 11.89
CA LYS A 500 5.21 3.07 10.60
C LYS A 500 6.13 2.44 9.57
N ASN A 501 5.57 1.66 8.66
CA ASN A 501 6.30 1.17 7.51
C ASN A 501 6.44 2.26 6.42
N ALA A 502 7.12 1.90 5.32
CA ALA A 502 7.38 2.80 4.19
C ALA A 502 6.12 3.39 3.50
N VAL A 503 4.96 2.80 3.70
CA VAL A 503 3.67 3.28 3.16
C VAL A 503 2.78 3.92 4.24
N GLY A 504 3.33 4.25 5.42
CA GLY A 504 2.61 4.92 6.50
C GLY A 504 1.73 4.02 7.36
N LYS A 505 1.80 2.69 7.21
CA LYS A 505 1.04 1.73 8.01
C LYS A 505 1.73 1.48 9.35
N ILE A 506 0.97 1.52 10.44
CA ILE A 506 1.46 1.27 11.80
C ILE A 506 1.98 -0.17 11.95
N LEU A 507 3.15 -0.32 12.56
CA LEU A 507 3.84 -1.59 12.80
C LEU A 507 3.51 -2.10 14.21
N ARG A 508 2.34 -2.76 14.38
CA ARG A 508 1.89 -3.30 15.68
C ARG A 508 2.90 -4.30 16.28
N LYS A 509 3.59 -5.08 15.45
CA LYS A 509 4.63 -6.01 15.91
C LYS A 509 5.74 -5.27 16.68
N THR A 510 6.24 -4.17 16.15
CA THR A 510 7.27 -3.34 16.80
C THR A 510 6.76 -2.77 18.13
N LEU A 511 5.50 -2.38 18.20
CA LEU A 511 4.88 -1.92 19.45
C LEU A 511 4.79 -3.06 20.48
N ARG A 512 4.32 -4.23 20.06
CA ARG A 512 4.29 -5.44 20.95
C ARG A 512 5.68 -5.73 21.53
N GLU A 513 6.70 -5.79 20.70
CA GLU A 513 8.09 -6.06 21.12
C GLU A 513 8.60 -5.00 22.09
N ARG A 514 8.39 -3.72 21.79
CA ARG A 514 8.83 -2.58 22.63
C ARG A 514 8.18 -2.62 24.01
N PHE A 515 6.88 -2.82 24.10
CA PHE A 515 6.15 -2.74 25.36
C PHE A 515 6.20 -4.05 26.15
N ASN A 516 6.40 -5.19 25.50
CA ASN A 516 6.65 -6.48 26.18
C ASN A 516 8.02 -6.48 26.91
N ALA A 517 9.05 -5.91 26.29
CA ALA A 517 10.39 -5.78 26.92
C ALA A 517 10.37 -4.88 28.16
N ASN A 518 9.57 -3.81 28.14
CA ASN A 518 9.47 -2.87 29.27
C ASN A 518 8.75 -3.51 30.48
N ASP A 519 7.74 -4.36 30.26
CA ASP A 519 7.06 -5.07 31.35
C ASP A 519 7.94 -6.16 31.98
N SER A 520 8.76 -6.86 31.18
CA SER A 520 9.70 -7.88 31.67
C SER A 520 10.81 -7.29 32.54
N GLY A 521 11.28 -6.07 32.25
CA GLY A 521 12.28 -5.35 33.03
C GLY A 521 11.77 -4.80 34.38
N GLY A 522 10.45 -4.54 34.48
CA GLY A 522 9.81 -4.07 35.72
C GLY A 522 9.62 -5.18 36.76
N ALA A 523 9.52 -6.44 36.33
CA ALA A 523 9.33 -7.57 37.22
C ALA A 523 10.63 -7.98 37.96
N GLU A 524 11.79 -7.75 37.39
CA GLU A 524 13.09 -8.05 38.04
C GLU A 524 13.50 -7.01 39.11
N GLN A 525 12.98 -5.80 39.06
CA GLN A 525 13.30 -4.76 40.07
C GLN A 525 12.41 -4.83 41.31
N SER A 526 11.31 -5.59 41.32
CA SER A 526 10.43 -5.67 42.48
C SER A 526 10.72 -6.86 43.43
N GLN A 527 11.71 -7.74 43.09
CA GLN A 527 12.09 -8.86 43.94
C GLN A 527 13.34 -8.64 44.83
N ALA A 528 13.93 -7.47 44.82
CA ALA A 528 15.14 -7.17 45.60
C ALA A 528 14.91 -6.16 46.74
N VAL A 529 13.92 -6.40 47.60
CA VAL A 529 13.93 -5.88 48.99
C VAL A 529 13.14 -6.83 49.90
N SER A 530 13.84 -7.78 50.47
CA SER A 530 13.38 -8.48 51.68
C SER A 530 14.21 -7.99 52.86
N PRO A 531 13.62 -7.41 53.89
CA PRO A 531 14.36 -7.03 55.08
C PRO A 531 14.59 -8.28 55.96
N ARG A 532 15.81 -8.75 56.09
CA ARG A 532 16.18 -9.65 57.19
C ARG A 532 16.07 -8.90 58.50
N GLY A 533 15.05 -9.20 59.26
CA GLY A 533 14.85 -8.75 60.61
C GLY A 533 15.92 -9.23 61.56
N LEU A 534 16.27 -8.35 62.45
CA LEU A 534 16.99 -8.59 63.71
C LEU A 534 16.16 -9.48 64.64
N ILE A 535 16.78 -10.54 65.15
CA ILE A 535 16.53 -11.01 66.49
C ILE A 535 17.85 -11.51 67.08
N ASN A 536 18.21 -10.84 68.22
CA ASN A 536 19.24 -11.07 69.26
C ASN A 536 20.70 -10.99 68.88
#